data_285890873638b15608c261b349fc1060
#
_entry.id   285890873638b15608c261b349fc1060
#
_cell.length_a   1.000
_cell.length_b   1.000
_cell.length_c   1.000
_cell.angle_alpha   90.00
_cell.angle_beta   90.00
_cell.angle_gamma   90.00
#
_symmetry.space_group_name_H-M   'P 1'
#
loop_
_entity.id
_entity.type
_entity.pdbx_description
1 polymer ?
#
loop_
_entity_poly.entity_id
_entity_poly.type
_entity_poly.pdbx_seq_one_letter_code
_entity_poly.pdbx_strand_id
1 'polypeptide(L)'
;MSAQNDPARDARDRRAVELAQERLRWYRREARKARLGYQYLELAQLVAGALVPVGVAVGWDAAVTASLGAAVVLAGGARAVFRWHDNWLGFIGAQMQIERELALYEVGASPYADTHRGQTLVREVERIALEETQGWRARRQADREAAASDAPDRR
;
A
#
# COMPACT_ATOMS: atom_id res chain seq x y z
N MET A 1 40.55 -20.39 15.57
CA MET A 1 40.60 -18.92 15.46
C MET A 1 39.22 -18.42 15.91
N SER A 2 39.11 -18.01 17.16
CA SER A 2 37.83 -17.58 17.77
C SER A 2 37.33 -16.29 17.09
N ALA A 3 36.20 -16.36 16.42
CA ALA A 3 35.52 -15.15 15.96
C ALA A 3 35.19 -14.31 17.24
N GLN A 4 35.95 -13.26 17.41
CA GLN A 4 35.84 -12.33 18.54
C GLN A 4 34.43 -11.75 18.51
N ASN A 5 33.60 -12.11 19.50
CA ASN A 5 32.29 -11.51 19.71
C ASN A 5 32.52 -10.01 19.99
N ASP A 6 32.38 -9.17 18.98
CA ASP A 6 32.41 -7.71 19.12
C ASP A 6 31.03 -7.24 19.59
N PRO A 7 30.85 -6.87 20.86
CA PRO A 7 29.56 -6.47 21.41
C PRO A 7 28.98 -5.24 20.69
N ALA A 8 29.83 -4.39 20.14
CA ALA A 8 29.40 -3.23 19.36
C ALA A 8 28.84 -3.62 17.99
N ARG A 9 29.35 -4.72 17.43
CA ARG A 9 28.82 -5.30 16.19
C ARG A 9 27.46 -5.95 16.43
N ASP A 10 27.34 -6.76 17.47
CA ASP A 10 26.07 -7.40 17.82
C ASP A 10 24.97 -6.37 18.14
N ALA A 11 25.33 -5.25 18.76
CA ALA A 11 24.39 -4.15 19.00
C ALA A 11 23.95 -3.48 17.69
N ARG A 12 24.86 -3.29 16.73
CA ARG A 12 24.53 -2.74 15.40
C ARG A 12 23.64 -3.69 14.60
N ASP A 13 23.92 -4.97 14.61
CA ASP A 13 23.15 -5.99 13.93
C ASP A 13 21.73 -6.09 14.51
N ARG A 14 21.59 -6.09 15.85
CA ARG A 14 20.27 -6.02 16.50
C ARG A 14 19.49 -4.78 16.08
N ARG A 15 20.15 -3.62 16.06
CA ARG A 15 19.51 -2.37 15.64
C ARG A 15 19.06 -2.39 14.18
N ALA A 16 19.84 -3.01 13.29
CA ALA A 16 19.47 -3.20 11.90
C ALA A 16 18.18 -4.04 11.76
N VAL A 17 18.08 -5.13 12.51
CA VAL A 17 16.87 -5.99 12.53
C VAL A 17 15.67 -5.23 13.10
N GLU A 18 15.85 -4.47 14.19
CA GLU A 18 14.78 -3.65 14.76
C GLU A 18 14.21 -2.64 13.75
N LEU A 19 15.09 -1.93 13.04
CA LEU A 19 14.70 -0.97 12.00
C LEU A 19 13.93 -1.66 10.86
N ALA A 20 14.41 -2.81 10.39
CA ALA A 20 13.73 -3.59 9.36
C ALA A 20 12.34 -4.04 9.82
N GLN A 21 12.21 -4.52 11.07
CA GLN A 21 10.94 -4.93 11.66
C GLN A 21 9.99 -3.74 11.90
N GLU A 22 10.50 -2.57 12.25
CA GLU A 22 9.69 -1.35 12.37
C GLU A 22 9.10 -0.94 11.04
N ARG A 23 9.91 -0.95 9.97
CA ARG A 23 9.44 -0.72 8.59
C ARG A 23 8.38 -1.74 8.19
N LEU A 24 8.63 -3.01 8.41
CA LEU A 24 7.70 -4.09 8.10
C LEU A 24 6.35 -3.90 8.83
N ARG A 25 6.37 -3.56 10.13
CA ARG A 25 5.16 -3.28 10.90
C ARG A 25 4.40 -2.07 10.36
N TRP A 26 5.11 -1.05 9.87
CA TRP A 26 4.50 0.11 9.24
C TRP A 26 3.78 -0.29 7.93
N TYR A 27 4.45 -1.00 7.03
CA TYR A 27 3.86 -1.49 5.76
C TYR A 27 2.64 -2.38 6.01
N ARG A 28 2.72 -3.31 6.97
CA ARG A 28 1.58 -4.17 7.35
C ARG A 28 0.38 -3.38 7.87
N ARG A 29 0.60 -2.29 8.59
CA ARG A 29 -0.48 -1.42 9.10
C ARG A 29 -1.12 -0.64 7.97
N GLU A 30 -0.34 -0.04 7.10
CA GLU A 30 -0.86 0.74 5.97
C GLU A 30 -1.60 -0.15 4.96
N ALA A 31 -1.07 -1.33 4.63
CA ALA A 31 -1.75 -2.31 3.78
C ALA A 31 -3.12 -2.72 4.36
N ARG A 32 -3.21 -2.95 5.68
CA ARG A 32 -4.49 -3.28 6.34
C ARG A 32 -5.49 -2.13 6.30
N LYS A 33 -5.06 -0.89 6.57
CA LYS A 33 -5.94 0.28 6.50
C LYS A 33 -6.49 0.49 5.09
N ALA A 34 -5.62 0.39 4.08
CA ALA A 34 -6.03 0.53 2.69
C ALA A 34 -7.04 -0.55 2.28
N ARG A 35 -6.82 -1.81 2.69
CA ARG A 35 -7.73 -2.92 2.42
C ARG A 35 -9.10 -2.73 3.09
N LEU A 36 -9.11 -2.39 4.37
CA LEU A 36 -10.36 -2.20 5.12
C LEU A 36 -11.16 -1.03 4.56
N GLY A 37 -10.52 0.11 4.28
CA GLY A 37 -11.17 1.28 3.69
C GLY A 37 -11.85 0.95 2.36
N TYR A 38 -11.15 0.20 1.49
CA TYR A 38 -11.71 -0.26 0.22
C TYR A 38 -12.92 -1.18 0.41
N GLN A 39 -12.81 -2.19 1.28
CA GLN A 39 -13.89 -3.15 1.53
C GLN A 39 -15.15 -2.49 2.11
N TYR A 40 -14.98 -1.55 3.05
CA TYR A 40 -16.10 -0.81 3.63
C TYR A 40 -16.80 0.08 2.59
N LEU A 41 -16.05 0.78 1.76
CA LEU A 41 -16.62 1.61 0.71
C LEU A 41 -17.40 0.77 -0.31
N GLU A 42 -16.86 -0.37 -0.71
CA GLU A 42 -17.49 -1.28 -1.66
C GLU A 42 -18.79 -1.87 -1.10
N LEU A 43 -18.75 -2.35 0.15
CA LEU A 43 -19.94 -2.88 0.81
C LEU A 43 -21.00 -1.79 1.00
N ALA A 44 -20.62 -0.60 1.46
CA ALA A 44 -21.54 0.53 1.62
C ALA A 44 -22.21 0.91 0.30
N GLN A 45 -21.46 0.94 -0.80
CA GLN A 45 -21.97 1.23 -2.13
C GLN A 45 -22.97 0.16 -2.61
N LEU A 46 -22.66 -1.13 -2.40
CA LEU A 46 -23.56 -2.23 -2.74
C LEU A 46 -24.88 -2.15 -1.93
N VAL A 47 -24.78 -1.93 -0.62
CA VAL A 47 -25.96 -1.79 0.23
C VAL A 47 -26.79 -0.58 -0.18
N ALA A 48 -26.15 0.58 -0.36
CA ALA A 48 -26.85 1.79 -0.81
C ALA A 48 -27.53 1.60 -2.17
N GLY A 49 -26.84 0.95 -3.14
CA GLY A 49 -27.40 0.64 -4.44
C GLY A 49 -28.61 -0.30 -4.37
N ALA A 50 -28.59 -1.29 -3.49
CA ALA A 50 -29.70 -2.20 -3.26
C ALA A 50 -30.91 -1.50 -2.58
N LEU A 51 -30.63 -0.50 -1.74
CA LEU A 51 -31.70 0.27 -1.04
C LEU A 51 -32.47 1.20 -1.97
N VAL A 52 -31.89 1.66 -3.09
CA VAL A 52 -32.59 2.55 -4.04
C VAL A 52 -33.89 1.92 -4.59
N PRO A 53 -33.87 0.73 -5.21
CA PRO A 53 -35.11 0.11 -5.73
C PRO A 53 -36.08 -0.26 -4.59
N VAL A 54 -35.58 -0.66 -3.43
CA VAL A 54 -36.43 -0.96 -2.25
C VAL A 54 -37.14 0.31 -1.77
N GLY A 55 -36.43 1.44 -1.66
CA GLY A 55 -36.98 2.73 -1.28
C GLY A 55 -38.12 3.19 -2.22
N VAL A 56 -37.92 3.01 -3.53
CA VAL A 56 -38.97 3.30 -4.52
C VAL A 56 -40.20 2.40 -4.30
N ALA A 57 -39.98 1.10 -4.09
CA ALA A 57 -41.08 0.14 -3.91
C ALA A 57 -41.93 0.39 -2.62
N VAL A 58 -41.27 0.89 -1.57
CA VAL A 58 -41.92 1.17 -0.27
C VAL A 58 -42.46 2.62 -0.19
N GLY A 59 -42.24 3.43 -1.23
CA GLY A 59 -42.76 4.79 -1.32
C GLY A 59 -41.96 5.81 -0.51
N TRP A 60 -40.64 5.66 -0.41
CA TRP A 60 -39.78 6.69 0.17
C TRP A 60 -39.86 7.99 -0.63
N ASP A 61 -39.62 9.10 0.06
CA ASP A 61 -39.53 10.40 -0.58
C ASP A 61 -38.55 10.40 -1.76
N ALA A 62 -38.95 11.01 -2.88
CA ALA A 62 -38.18 11.02 -4.11
C ALA A 62 -36.82 11.70 -3.92
N ALA A 63 -36.73 12.74 -3.06
CA ALA A 63 -35.45 13.41 -2.79
C ALA A 63 -34.47 12.50 -2.02
N VAL A 64 -34.98 11.70 -1.08
CA VAL A 64 -34.19 10.73 -0.34
C VAL A 64 -33.63 9.66 -1.28
N THR A 65 -34.48 9.10 -2.14
CA THR A 65 -34.07 8.06 -3.11
C THR A 65 -33.08 8.59 -4.14
N ALA A 66 -33.32 9.82 -4.67
CA ALA A 66 -32.40 10.47 -5.60
C ALA A 66 -31.05 10.79 -4.95
N SER A 67 -31.05 11.27 -3.71
CA SER A 67 -29.79 11.55 -2.98
C SER A 67 -28.98 10.30 -2.74
N LEU A 68 -29.64 9.18 -2.40
CA LEU A 68 -28.97 7.90 -2.23
C LEU A 68 -28.35 7.39 -3.55
N GLY A 69 -29.08 7.50 -4.66
CA GLY A 69 -28.59 7.19 -5.99
C GLY A 69 -27.36 8.03 -6.38
N ALA A 70 -27.45 9.35 -6.14
CA ALA A 70 -26.32 10.25 -6.38
C ALA A 70 -25.10 9.89 -5.53
N ALA A 71 -25.27 9.53 -4.25
CA ALA A 71 -24.19 9.09 -3.37
C ALA A 71 -23.52 7.81 -3.89
N VAL A 72 -24.28 6.84 -4.42
CA VAL A 72 -23.76 5.62 -5.04
C VAL A 72 -22.88 5.94 -6.27
N VAL A 73 -23.34 6.85 -7.14
CA VAL A 73 -22.58 7.28 -8.33
C VAL A 73 -21.30 8.01 -7.94
N LEU A 74 -21.38 8.93 -6.97
CA LEU A 74 -20.21 9.67 -6.48
C LEU A 74 -19.18 8.73 -5.83
N ALA A 75 -19.63 7.76 -5.03
CA ALA A 75 -18.75 6.76 -4.43
C ALA A 75 -18.04 5.89 -5.51
N GLY A 76 -18.78 5.50 -6.56
CA GLY A 76 -18.22 4.77 -7.70
C GLY A 76 -17.19 5.59 -8.48
N GLY A 77 -17.48 6.86 -8.73
CA GLY A 77 -16.56 7.80 -9.38
C GLY A 77 -15.30 8.05 -8.54
N ALA A 78 -15.46 8.29 -7.25
CA ALA A 78 -14.33 8.45 -6.33
C ALA A 78 -13.41 7.21 -6.33
N ARG A 79 -13.97 6.01 -6.36
CA ARG A 79 -13.22 4.75 -6.44
C ARG A 79 -12.33 4.69 -7.70
N ALA A 80 -12.85 5.12 -8.85
CA ALA A 80 -12.11 5.15 -10.12
C ALA A 80 -10.94 6.16 -10.06
N VAL A 81 -11.15 7.31 -9.43
CA VAL A 81 -10.13 8.37 -9.31
C VAL A 81 -9.05 8.02 -8.30
N PHE A 82 -9.40 7.46 -7.15
CA PHE A 82 -8.45 7.24 -6.04
C PHE A 82 -7.59 5.99 -6.18
N ARG A 83 -7.84 5.09 -7.13
CA ARG A 83 -7.03 3.89 -7.43
C ARG A 83 -6.42 3.22 -6.19
N TRP A 84 -7.21 3.06 -5.12
CA TRP A 84 -6.76 2.50 -3.83
C TRP A 84 -6.21 1.09 -3.95
N HIS A 85 -6.65 0.36 -4.97
CA HIS A 85 -6.17 -0.98 -5.28
C HIS A 85 -4.67 -0.99 -5.64
N ASP A 86 -4.22 -0.02 -6.43
CA ASP A 86 -2.82 0.05 -6.88
C ASP A 86 -1.88 0.44 -5.73
N ASN A 87 -2.33 1.31 -4.82
CA ASN A 87 -1.56 1.65 -3.62
C ASN A 87 -1.40 0.45 -2.67
N TRP A 88 -2.45 -0.36 -2.50
CA TRP A 88 -2.40 -1.56 -1.67
C TRP A 88 -1.40 -2.60 -2.22
N LEU A 89 -1.36 -2.83 -3.54
CA LEU A 89 -0.41 -3.73 -4.19
C LEU A 89 1.05 -3.29 -3.97
N GLY A 90 1.33 -1.98 -4.00
CA GLY A 90 2.65 -1.44 -3.70
C GLY A 90 3.10 -1.78 -2.27
N PHE A 91 2.23 -1.56 -1.29
CA PHE A 91 2.54 -1.85 0.12
C PHE A 91 2.76 -3.35 0.39
N ILE A 92 1.99 -4.24 -0.25
CA ILE A 92 2.19 -5.69 -0.14
C ILE A 92 3.50 -6.09 -0.80
N GLY A 93 3.83 -5.55 -1.96
CA GLY A 93 5.10 -5.83 -2.64
C GLY A 93 6.31 -5.49 -1.76
N ALA A 94 6.34 -4.29 -1.19
CA ALA A 94 7.39 -3.86 -0.28
C ALA A 94 7.44 -4.72 1.00
N GLN A 95 6.27 -5.06 1.57
CA GLN A 95 6.18 -5.95 2.73
C GLN A 95 6.84 -7.32 2.45
N MET A 96 6.46 -7.98 1.36
CA MET A 96 6.99 -9.30 0.98
C MET A 96 8.50 -9.27 0.73
N GLN A 97 9.02 -8.19 0.12
CA GLN A 97 10.45 -8.03 -0.08
C GLN A 97 11.19 -7.89 1.25
N ILE A 98 10.72 -7.06 2.18
CA ILE A 98 11.34 -6.91 3.51
C ILE A 98 11.28 -8.23 4.30
N GLU A 99 10.17 -8.97 4.25
CA GLU A 99 10.05 -10.29 4.88
C GLU A 99 11.08 -11.28 4.32
N ARG A 100 11.27 -11.28 3.01
CA ARG A 100 12.30 -12.10 2.35
C ARG A 100 13.70 -11.73 2.80
N GLU A 101 14.05 -10.44 2.83
CA GLU A 101 15.37 -9.98 3.27
C GLU A 101 15.65 -10.35 4.73
N LEU A 102 14.65 -10.22 5.62
CA LEU A 102 14.75 -10.68 7.01
C LEU A 102 14.97 -12.19 7.11
N ALA A 103 14.28 -13.00 6.32
CA ALA A 103 14.47 -14.45 6.31
C ALA A 103 15.86 -14.83 5.81
N LEU A 104 16.38 -14.20 4.76
CA LEU A 104 17.75 -14.40 4.28
C LEU A 104 18.78 -14.00 5.33
N TYR A 105 18.54 -12.90 6.04
CA TYR A 105 19.39 -12.44 7.14
C TYR A 105 19.45 -13.45 8.30
N GLU A 106 18.30 -14.00 8.70
CA GLU A 106 18.21 -14.98 9.79
C GLU A 106 18.99 -16.26 9.51
N VAL A 107 18.93 -16.76 8.26
CA VAL A 107 19.66 -17.97 7.87
C VAL A 107 21.11 -17.72 7.44
N GLY A 108 21.54 -16.44 7.42
CA GLY A 108 22.88 -16.07 6.97
C GLY A 108 23.18 -16.37 5.50
N ALA A 109 22.13 -16.42 4.66
CA ALA A 109 22.27 -16.62 3.22
C ALA A 109 22.80 -15.35 2.53
N SER A 110 23.33 -15.49 1.32
CA SER A 110 23.75 -14.32 0.51
C SER A 110 22.59 -13.34 0.31
N PRO A 111 22.80 -12.04 0.51
CA PRO A 111 24.05 -11.31 0.71
C PRO A 111 24.50 -11.13 2.19
N TYR A 112 23.92 -11.86 3.13
CA TYR A 112 24.10 -11.68 4.59
C TYR A 112 25.11 -12.65 5.22
N ALA A 113 25.95 -13.28 4.43
CA ALA A 113 26.94 -14.25 4.90
C ALA A 113 28.20 -13.60 5.55
N ASP A 114 28.39 -12.29 5.39
CA ASP A 114 29.59 -11.58 5.79
C ASP A 114 29.45 -10.79 7.10
N THR A 115 30.55 -10.12 7.50
CA THR A 115 30.64 -9.34 8.73
C THR A 115 29.85 -8.02 8.68
N HIS A 116 29.40 -7.58 7.51
CA HIS A 116 28.66 -6.34 7.29
C HIS A 116 27.15 -6.54 7.09
N ARG A 117 26.67 -7.74 7.42
CA ARG A 117 25.27 -8.16 7.18
C ARG A 117 24.23 -7.17 7.67
N GLY A 118 24.43 -6.54 8.85
CA GLY A 118 23.50 -5.54 9.39
C GLY A 118 23.42 -4.27 8.53
N GLN A 119 24.56 -3.78 8.01
CA GLN A 119 24.59 -2.63 7.10
C GLN A 119 23.93 -2.97 5.76
N THR A 120 24.14 -4.18 5.26
CA THR A 120 23.54 -4.68 4.04
C THR A 120 22.01 -4.75 4.19
N LEU A 121 21.50 -5.25 5.34
CA LEU A 121 20.07 -5.31 5.61
C LEU A 121 19.44 -3.90 5.60
N VAL A 122 20.01 -2.93 6.29
CA VAL A 122 19.51 -1.55 6.28
C VAL A 122 19.48 -0.98 4.88
N ARG A 123 20.55 -1.19 4.08
CA ARG A 123 20.61 -0.71 2.70
C ARG A 123 19.53 -1.32 1.82
N GLU A 124 19.27 -2.62 1.94
CA GLU A 124 18.24 -3.30 1.16
C GLU A 124 16.83 -2.83 1.56
N VAL A 125 16.55 -2.65 2.84
CA VAL A 125 15.27 -2.11 3.32
C VAL A 125 15.04 -0.68 2.82
N GLU A 126 16.06 0.18 2.83
CA GLU A 126 15.96 1.53 2.29
C GLU A 126 15.82 1.54 0.76
N ARG A 127 16.48 0.63 0.04
CA ARG A 127 16.30 0.46 -1.41
C ARG A 127 14.85 0.11 -1.75
N ILE A 128 14.26 -0.86 -1.04
CA ILE A 128 12.85 -1.25 -1.21
C ILE A 128 11.92 -0.05 -1.00
N ALA A 129 12.14 0.74 0.05
CA ALA A 129 11.33 1.92 0.34
C ALA A 129 11.45 3.02 -0.73
N LEU A 130 12.65 3.21 -1.29
CA LEU A 130 12.89 4.17 -2.37
C LEU A 130 12.23 3.72 -3.69
N GLU A 131 12.34 2.45 -4.05
CA GLU A 131 11.74 1.88 -5.26
C GLU A 131 10.20 2.00 -5.23
N GLU A 132 9.58 1.71 -4.08
CA GLU A 132 8.13 1.89 -3.91
C GLU A 132 7.73 3.35 -4.12
N THR A 133 8.46 4.30 -3.52
CA THR A 133 8.21 5.74 -3.66
C THR A 133 8.39 6.22 -5.11
N GLN A 134 9.41 5.74 -5.82
CA GLN A 134 9.66 6.09 -7.22
C GLN A 134 8.58 5.49 -8.14
N GLY A 135 8.20 4.25 -7.93
CA GLY A 135 7.12 3.58 -8.66
C GLY A 135 5.79 4.34 -8.52
N TRP A 136 5.49 4.85 -7.33
CA TRP A 136 4.31 5.67 -7.11
C TRP A 136 4.36 7.01 -7.87
N ARG A 137 5.51 7.69 -7.88
CA ARG A 137 5.70 8.95 -8.64
C ARG A 137 5.56 8.72 -10.15
N ALA A 138 6.17 7.67 -10.67
CA ALA A 138 6.10 7.33 -12.10
C ALA A 138 4.66 7.04 -12.54
N ARG A 139 3.90 6.25 -11.76
CA ARG A 139 2.48 5.99 -12.05
C ARG A 139 1.65 7.27 -12.06
N ARG A 140 1.82 8.16 -11.08
CA ARG A 140 1.11 9.45 -11.04
C ARG A 140 1.45 10.37 -12.23
N GLN A 141 2.68 10.32 -12.69
CA GLN A 141 3.09 11.10 -13.86
C GLN A 141 2.45 10.56 -15.13
N ALA A 142 2.47 9.25 -15.34
CA ALA A 142 1.80 8.60 -16.47
C ALA A 142 0.28 8.88 -16.49
N ASP A 143 -0.39 8.85 -15.32
CA ASP A 143 -1.81 9.17 -15.22
C ASP A 143 -2.11 10.64 -15.62
N ARG A 144 -1.24 11.57 -15.25
CA ARG A 144 -1.38 12.99 -15.64
C ARG A 144 -1.17 13.20 -17.14
N GLU A 145 -0.21 12.52 -17.72
CA GLU A 145 0.07 12.58 -19.16
C GLU A 145 -1.10 11.98 -19.96
N ALA A 146 -1.65 10.85 -19.52
CA ALA A 146 -2.83 10.24 -20.12
C ALA A 146 -4.05 11.16 -20.04
N ALA A 147 -4.31 11.78 -18.88
CA ALA A 147 -5.40 12.73 -18.70
C ALA A 147 -5.23 14.01 -19.54
N ALA A 148 -4.01 14.46 -19.75
CA ALA A 148 -3.72 15.62 -20.61
C ALA A 148 -3.90 15.30 -22.10
N SER A 149 -3.61 14.06 -22.51
CA SER A 149 -3.79 13.60 -23.89
C SER A 149 -5.28 13.38 -24.25
N ASP A 150 -6.11 13.02 -23.26
CA ASP A 150 -7.55 12.78 -23.46
C ASP A 150 -8.40 14.05 -23.34
N ALA A 151 -7.79 15.20 -23.05
CA ALA A 151 -8.47 16.48 -23.02
C ALA A 151 -8.86 16.89 -24.44
N PRO A 152 -10.16 17.11 -24.75
CA PRO A 152 -10.58 17.50 -26.10
C PRO A 152 -9.96 18.85 -26.46
N ASP A 153 -9.37 18.92 -27.66
CA ASP A 153 -8.81 20.13 -28.24
C ASP A 153 -9.92 21.21 -28.32
N ARG A 154 -9.94 22.11 -27.32
CA ARG A 154 -10.86 23.24 -27.31
C ARG A 154 -10.32 24.34 -28.26
N ARG A 155 -10.53 24.16 -29.54
CA ARG A 155 -10.49 25.23 -30.53
C ARG A 155 -11.89 25.69 -30.89
#